data_49a6b013f7c6ebfdd94354b917f04d99
#
_entry.id   49a6b013f7c6ebfdd94354b917f04d99
#
_cell.length_a   1.000
_cell.length_b   1.000
_cell.length_c   1.000
_cell.angle_alpha   90.00
_cell.angle_beta   90.00
_cell.angle_gamma   90.00
#
_symmetry.space_group_name_H-M   'P 1'
#
loop_
_entity.id
_entity.type
_entity.pdbx_description
1 polymer ?
#
loop_
_entity_poly.entity_id
_entity_poly.type
_entity_poly.pdbx_seq_one_letter_code
_entity_poly.pdbx_strand_id
1 'polypeptide(L)'
;KIMKKWKLGVVSAAAAIAALGLTGCSNNQGSSNSKNVTMWVHVSNTDPEGKALQKNVNDFNKENKHGYKAKVQFIPRSGSGGGYEDKVNAALNSGSLPDVLTLDGPNTAAYAHSKIIQPVGKYIQGKDDFVKSIMDQGTYNKKLYAIGYSESSIGFYYNKKMFKEAGIKDSELPTLSKPWNWNQFKAICKKITNHFHEPAINMNLNDHSEMALYSFAPFVWSAGGSITNPAGTKAVGYFNSKQTTSAFQLIQDMVKDGYTTISPKDKGFETGKYAMFMTGVWEVQTLQNQYKNLKWGVLPYPVSPKTNKEVSPTGSWQYAMSSAAKNKKAAGALINYLVSKKALMTNERIMGNTVLPVRKSVAKELVPKVGPAMKFFIKQNQTTGHARPVLVNYPQVTRTFADTVQNVTLYKKNPNVQKVMDEQAKVIQKYLQK
;
A
#
# COMPACT_ATOMS: atom_id res chain seq x y z
N LYS A 1 -30.93 -42.04 38.70
CA LYS A 1 -31.63 -41.56 39.93
C LYS A 1 -31.36 -40.08 40.03
N ILE A 2 -32.23 -39.23 39.90
CA ILE A 2 -33.48 -38.66 40.28
C ILE A 2 -33.67 -37.35 39.51
N MET A 3 -34.70 -37.33 38.70
CA MET A 3 -35.24 -36.11 38.11
C MET A 3 -35.95 -35.28 39.21
N LYS A 4 -35.86 -33.95 39.10
CA LYS A 4 -36.86 -33.08 39.74
C LYS A 4 -37.35 -32.04 38.75
N LYS A 5 -38.55 -32.23 38.30
CA LYS A 5 -39.41 -31.29 37.57
C LYS A 5 -39.81 -30.16 38.52
N TRP A 6 -39.83 -28.93 38.05
CA TRP A 6 -40.68 -27.90 38.64
C TRP A 6 -41.45 -27.15 37.54
N LYS A 7 -42.72 -26.93 37.91
CA LYS A 7 -43.84 -26.62 37.07
C LYS A 7 -43.98 -25.12 36.81
N LEU A 8 -44.73 -24.87 35.71
CA LEU A 8 -45.31 -23.61 35.28
C LEU A 8 -46.04 -22.84 36.39
N GLY A 9 -45.96 -21.52 36.31
CA GLY A 9 -46.89 -20.58 36.90
C GLY A 9 -47.23 -19.51 35.86
N VAL A 10 -48.40 -19.66 35.24
CA VAL A 10 -49.07 -18.66 34.39
C VAL A 10 -49.79 -17.70 35.33
N VAL A 11 -49.55 -16.41 35.20
CA VAL A 11 -50.49 -15.39 35.70
C VAL A 11 -50.73 -14.39 34.60
N SER A 12 -51.95 -14.45 34.10
CA SER A 12 -52.58 -13.48 33.20
C SER A 12 -53.02 -12.27 34.04
N ALA A 13 -52.74 -11.06 33.58
CA ALA A 13 -53.55 -9.89 33.95
C ALA A 13 -53.69 -8.98 32.71
N ALA A 14 -54.92 -8.70 32.43
CA ALA A 14 -55.42 -8.05 31.24
C ALA A 14 -55.42 -6.51 31.33
N ALA A 15 -55.29 -5.92 30.17
CA ALA A 15 -55.89 -4.72 29.61
C ALA A 15 -56.01 -3.41 30.45
N ALA A 16 -55.37 -2.36 29.92
CA ALA A 16 -56.00 -1.05 29.86
C ALA A 16 -55.57 -0.33 28.59
N ILE A 17 -56.49 -0.11 27.69
CA ILE A 17 -56.41 0.69 26.45
C ILE A 17 -56.50 2.13 26.88
N ALA A 18 -55.52 2.95 26.43
CA ALA A 18 -55.69 4.39 26.28
C ALA A 18 -55.13 4.81 24.94
N ALA A 19 -55.99 5.03 23.99
CA ALA A 19 -55.71 5.68 22.72
C ALA A 19 -55.47 7.15 22.93
N LEU A 20 -54.33 7.67 22.52
CA LEU A 20 -54.13 9.07 22.24
C LEU A 20 -53.06 9.24 21.14
N GLY A 21 -53.50 9.80 20.01
CA GLY A 21 -52.65 10.69 19.20
C GLY A 21 -51.84 10.06 18.06
N LEU A 22 -52.52 9.75 16.97
CA LEU A 22 -51.91 9.79 15.63
C LEU A 22 -51.47 11.25 15.34
N THR A 23 -50.18 11.53 15.43
CA THR A 23 -49.59 12.68 14.71
C THR A 23 -48.19 12.31 14.29
N GLY A 24 -47.98 12.36 12.97
CA GLY A 24 -46.64 12.59 12.42
C GLY A 24 -45.92 11.35 11.92
N CYS A 25 -46.31 10.82 10.76
CA CYS A 25 -45.33 10.28 9.82
C CYS A 25 -44.36 11.43 9.43
N SER A 26 -43.32 11.60 10.22
CA SER A 26 -42.19 12.39 9.79
C SER A 26 -41.42 11.52 8.81
N ASN A 27 -41.60 11.77 7.53
CA ASN A 27 -40.67 11.42 6.48
C ASN A 27 -39.32 12.00 6.87
N ASN A 28 -38.48 11.24 7.53
CA ASN A 28 -37.07 11.55 7.69
C ASN A 28 -36.39 11.28 6.34
N GLN A 29 -36.68 12.14 5.35
CA GLN A 29 -35.75 12.43 4.27
C GLN A 29 -34.46 12.86 4.96
N GLY A 30 -33.44 12.00 4.92
CA GLY A 30 -32.15 12.26 5.51
C GLY A 30 -31.68 13.66 5.14
N SER A 31 -31.65 14.54 6.13
CA SER A 31 -31.28 15.95 5.99
C SER A 31 -29.91 16.04 5.30
N SER A 32 -29.89 16.53 4.05
CA SER A 32 -28.69 16.89 3.31
C SER A 32 -27.83 17.98 4.02
N ASN A 33 -28.26 18.43 5.19
CA ASN A 33 -27.71 19.52 6.00
C ASN A 33 -26.93 19.05 7.25
N SER A 34 -26.69 17.76 7.44
CA SER A 34 -25.85 17.34 8.57
C SER A 34 -24.45 17.97 8.46
N LYS A 35 -24.05 18.71 9.49
CA LYS A 35 -22.68 19.26 9.60
C LYS A 35 -21.65 18.23 10.02
N ASN A 36 -22.08 17.06 10.47
CA ASN A 36 -21.21 15.99 10.94
C ASN A 36 -20.72 15.12 9.78
N VAL A 37 -19.45 14.76 9.82
CA VAL A 37 -18.77 13.85 8.88
C VAL A 37 -18.11 12.73 9.66
N THR A 38 -18.42 11.49 9.31
CA THR A 38 -17.78 10.31 9.87
C THR A 38 -16.65 9.84 8.96
N MET A 39 -15.54 9.41 9.54
CA MET A 39 -14.37 8.94 8.80
C MET A 39 -13.80 7.66 9.42
N TRP A 40 -13.50 6.67 8.60
CA TRP A 40 -12.76 5.46 9.00
C TRP A 40 -11.37 5.45 8.40
N VAL A 41 -10.40 5.02 9.22
CA VAL A 41 -8.99 4.96 8.84
C VAL A 41 -8.34 3.65 9.28
N HIS A 42 -7.43 3.16 8.47
CA HIS A 42 -6.80 1.83 8.57
C HIS A 42 -5.64 1.73 9.58
N VAL A 43 -5.40 2.77 10.36
CA VAL A 43 -4.27 2.86 11.30
C VAL A 43 -4.73 2.96 12.75
N SER A 44 -3.83 2.75 13.70
CA SER A 44 -4.04 3.03 15.12
C SER A 44 -3.89 4.52 15.42
N ASN A 45 -4.63 5.01 16.40
CA ASN A 45 -4.47 6.39 16.91
C ASN A 45 -3.15 6.62 17.66
N THR A 46 -2.43 5.56 18.00
CA THR A 46 -1.11 5.62 18.66
C THR A 46 0.03 5.74 17.66
N ASP A 47 -0.19 5.35 16.41
CA ASP A 47 0.79 5.42 15.33
C ASP A 47 1.06 6.88 14.93
N PRO A 48 2.26 7.22 14.43
CA PRO A 48 2.55 8.56 13.93
C PRO A 48 1.54 9.04 12.87
N GLU A 49 1.14 8.14 11.96
CA GLU A 49 0.13 8.44 10.94
C GLU A 49 -1.24 8.76 11.55
N GLY A 50 -1.69 7.96 12.50
CA GLY A 50 -2.96 8.21 13.20
C GLY A 50 -2.94 9.52 14.01
N LYS A 51 -1.81 9.84 14.64
CA LYS A 51 -1.61 11.13 15.33
C LYS A 51 -1.66 12.32 14.38
N ALA A 52 -1.00 12.22 13.23
CA ALA A 52 -1.00 13.24 12.18
C ALA A 52 -2.42 13.48 11.66
N LEU A 53 -3.13 12.40 11.37
CA LEU A 53 -4.50 12.44 10.90
C LEU A 53 -5.45 13.06 11.94
N GLN A 54 -5.37 12.64 13.19
CA GLN A 54 -6.18 13.20 14.26
C GLN A 54 -5.93 14.70 14.42
N LYS A 55 -4.66 15.14 14.35
CA LYS A 55 -4.31 16.57 14.36
C LYS A 55 -4.97 17.32 13.20
N ASN A 56 -4.85 16.80 11.98
CA ASN A 56 -5.43 17.44 10.80
C ASN A 56 -6.96 17.52 10.86
N VAL A 57 -7.63 16.50 11.39
CA VAL A 57 -9.08 16.52 11.61
C VAL A 57 -9.47 17.53 12.68
N ASN A 58 -8.72 17.63 13.75
CA ASN A 58 -8.93 18.64 14.78
C ASN A 58 -8.76 20.08 14.24
N ASP A 59 -7.74 20.28 13.40
CA ASP A 59 -7.51 21.57 12.74
C ASP A 59 -8.65 21.90 11.75
N PHE A 60 -9.09 20.93 10.93
CA PHE A 60 -10.26 21.08 10.07
C PHE A 60 -11.49 21.50 10.87
N ASN A 61 -11.78 20.84 11.99
CA ASN A 61 -12.92 21.13 12.86
C ASN A 61 -12.91 22.54 13.43
N LYS A 62 -11.73 23.17 13.56
CA LYS A 62 -11.56 24.54 14.05
C LYS A 62 -11.62 25.56 12.93
N GLU A 63 -11.04 25.26 11.78
CA GLU A 63 -10.72 26.22 10.73
C GLU A 63 -11.75 26.31 9.61
N ASN A 64 -12.56 25.24 9.39
CA ASN A 64 -13.54 25.30 8.31
C ASN A 64 -14.66 26.31 8.61
N LYS A 65 -14.93 27.20 7.61
CA LYS A 65 -15.88 28.28 7.73
C LYS A 65 -17.35 27.84 7.67
N HIS A 66 -17.62 26.58 7.35
CA HIS A 66 -18.96 26.03 7.21
C HIS A 66 -19.51 25.40 8.49
N GLY A 67 -18.67 25.31 9.54
CA GLY A 67 -19.02 24.68 10.82
C GLY A 67 -19.15 23.18 10.75
N TYR A 68 -18.52 22.52 9.75
CA TYR A 68 -18.46 21.06 9.66
C TYR A 68 -17.66 20.47 10.81
N LYS A 69 -18.08 19.28 11.28
CA LYS A 69 -17.43 18.54 12.37
C LYS A 69 -17.14 17.11 11.90
N ALA A 70 -15.88 16.77 11.77
CA ALA A 70 -15.43 15.44 11.42
C ALA A 70 -15.08 14.63 12.69
N LYS A 71 -15.47 13.36 12.70
CA LYS A 71 -15.13 12.37 13.72
C LYS A 71 -14.47 11.17 13.07
N VAL A 72 -13.28 10.79 13.56
CA VAL A 72 -12.49 9.67 13.05
C VAL A 72 -12.70 8.43 13.92
N GLN A 73 -12.83 7.28 13.26
CA GLN A 73 -12.72 5.97 13.87
C GLN A 73 -11.46 5.28 13.32
N PHE A 74 -10.58 4.90 14.21
CA PHE A 74 -9.34 4.18 13.91
C PHE A 74 -9.62 2.67 13.95
N ILE A 75 -9.27 1.98 12.86
CA ILE A 75 -9.51 0.55 12.67
C ILE A 75 -8.23 -0.04 12.08
N PRO A 76 -7.26 -0.42 12.91
CA PRO A 76 -5.98 -0.94 12.42
C PRO A 76 -6.17 -2.16 11.51
N ARG A 77 -5.36 -2.25 10.47
CA ARG A 77 -5.21 -3.48 9.68
C ARG A 77 -4.56 -4.55 10.55
N SER A 78 -5.00 -5.79 10.41
CA SER A 78 -4.41 -6.95 11.07
C SER A 78 -3.73 -7.86 10.06
N GLY A 79 -2.47 -8.21 10.29
CA GLY A 79 -1.69 -9.12 9.45
C GLY A 79 -1.67 -8.68 7.98
N SER A 80 -2.11 -9.54 7.08
CA SER A 80 -2.11 -9.35 5.63
C SER A 80 -3.20 -8.41 5.08
N GLY A 81 -3.67 -7.45 5.87
CA GLY A 81 -4.65 -6.43 5.43
C GLY A 81 -6.10 -6.70 5.83
N GLY A 82 -6.40 -7.80 6.52
CA GLY A 82 -7.72 -8.04 7.10
C GLY A 82 -8.12 -6.99 8.15
N GLY A 83 -9.27 -7.17 8.77
CA GLY A 83 -9.78 -6.26 9.79
C GLY A 83 -10.40 -5.00 9.22
N TYR A 84 -9.60 -4.04 8.74
CA TYR A 84 -10.11 -2.81 8.14
C TYR A 84 -10.93 -3.05 6.87
N GLU A 85 -10.34 -3.76 5.90
CA GLU A 85 -10.99 -4.08 4.62
C GLU A 85 -12.24 -4.96 4.84
N ASP A 86 -12.18 -5.91 5.75
CA ASP A 86 -13.31 -6.77 6.11
C ASP A 86 -14.45 -5.94 6.70
N LYS A 87 -14.15 -4.98 7.57
CA LYS A 87 -15.14 -4.06 8.14
C LYS A 87 -15.76 -3.16 7.08
N VAL A 88 -14.99 -2.65 6.12
CA VAL A 88 -15.51 -1.85 5.00
C VAL A 88 -16.48 -2.68 4.16
N ASN A 89 -16.12 -3.92 3.83
CA ASN A 89 -16.98 -4.82 3.06
C ASN A 89 -18.26 -5.20 3.81
N ALA A 90 -18.16 -5.48 5.10
CA ALA A 90 -19.34 -5.75 5.94
C ALA A 90 -20.27 -4.53 6.03
N ALA A 91 -19.70 -3.34 6.16
CA ALA A 91 -20.45 -2.09 6.23
C ALA A 91 -21.15 -1.73 4.91
N LEU A 92 -20.59 -2.10 3.76
CA LEU A 92 -21.26 -1.97 2.48
C LEU A 92 -22.58 -2.77 2.48
N ASN A 93 -22.52 -4.03 2.93
CA ASN A 93 -23.68 -4.93 2.94
C ASN A 93 -24.76 -4.48 3.93
N SER A 94 -24.36 -3.90 5.06
CA SER A 94 -25.29 -3.41 6.11
C SER A 94 -25.73 -1.94 5.93
N GLY A 95 -25.20 -1.23 4.92
CA GLY A 95 -25.49 0.19 4.71
C GLY A 95 -24.92 1.12 5.78
N SER A 96 -23.90 0.69 6.51
CA SER A 96 -23.29 1.43 7.63
C SER A 96 -21.91 2.04 7.31
N LEU A 97 -21.60 2.27 6.03
CA LEU A 97 -20.38 2.93 5.62
C LEU A 97 -20.26 4.34 6.23
N PRO A 98 -19.03 4.80 6.59
CA PRO A 98 -18.78 6.18 6.99
C PRO A 98 -18.92 7.14 5.78
N ASP A 99 -18.85 8.46 6.01
CA ASP A 99 -18.86 9.43 4.91
C ASP A 99 -17.53 9.44 4.14
N VAL A 100 -16.41 9.28 4.84
CA VAL A 100 -15.06 9.27 4.31
C VAL A 100 -14.33 8.02 4.80
N LEU A 101 -13.50 7.42 3.94
CA LEU A 101 -12.68 6.27 4.29
C LEU A 101 -11.29 6.35 3.63
N THR A 102 -10.33 5.63 4.20
CA THR A 102 -9.02 5.42 3.57
C THR A 102 -9.04 4.13 2.76
N LEU A 103 -8.22 4.07 1.71
CA LEU A 103 -7.98 2.86 0.94
C LEU A 103 -6.57 2.85 0.35
N ASP A 104 -6.03 1.65 0.12
CA ASP A 104 -4.80 1.48 -0.67
C ASP A 104 -5.10 1.74 -2.15
N GLY A 105 -4.28 2.57 -2.80
CA GLY A 105 -4.52 3.10 -4.14
C GLY A 105 -4.98 2.10 -5.20
N PRO A 106 -4.36 0.93 -5.36
CA PRO A 106 -4.77 -0.05 -6.37
C PRO A 106 -6.18 -0.62 -6.17
N ASN A 107 -6.77 -0.49 -4.97
CA ASN A 107 -8.15 -0.90 -4.69
C ASN A 107 -9.20 0.11 -5.19
N THR A 108 -8.80 1.26 -5.71
CA THR A 108 -9.73 2.31 -6.19
C THR A 108 -10.74 1.78 -7.20
N ALA A 109 -10.29 1.00 -8.20
CA ALA A 109 -11.22 0.45 -9.21
C ALA A 109 -12.20 -0.55 -8.59
N ALA A 110 -11.72 -1.45 -7.73
CA ALA A 110 -12.58 -2.43 -7.04
C ALA A 110 -13.65 -1.75 -6.20
N TYR A 111 -13.27 -0.74 -5.42
CA TYR A 111 -14.20 0.00 -4.56
C TYR A 111 -15.18 0.88 -5.34
N ALA A 112 -14.73 1.50 -6.44
CA ALA A 112 -15.60 2.28 -7.32
C ALA A 112 -16.60 1.39 -8.05
N HIS A 113 -16.15 0.24 -8.59
CA HIS A 113 -16.99 -0.74 -9.27
C HIS A 113 -18.06 -1.33 -8.33
N SER A 114 -17.66 -1.71 -7.13
CA SER A 114 -18.56 -2.24 -6.08
C SER A 114 -19.42 -1.16 -5.41
N LYS A 115 -19.36 0.08 -5.90
CA LYS A 115 -20.13 1.21 -5.36
C LYS A 115 -19.88 1.48 -3.85
N ILE A 116 -18.71 1.15 -3.35
CA ILE A 116 -18.27 1.52 -1.99
C ILE A 116 -17.95 3.01 -1.94
N ILE A 117 -17.34 3.54 -3.00
CA ILE A 117 -16.92 4.94 -3.11
C ILE A 117 -17.53 5.64 -4.33
N GLN A 118 -17.56 6.97 -4.28
CA GLN A 118 -18.09 7.83 -5.34
C GLN A 118 -17.06 8.90 -5.77
N PRO A 119 -17.21 9.52 -6.98
CA PRO A 119 -16.25 10.49 -7.47
C PRO A 119 -16.07 11.70 -6.54
N VAL A 120 -14.80 12.07 -6.30
CA VAL A 120 -14.40 13.22 -5.45
C VAL A 120 -13.80 14.38 -6.25
N GLY A 121 -13.50 14.21 -7.51
CA GLY A 121 -12.68 15.12 -8.32
C GLY A 121 -13.13 16.58 -8.32
N LYS A 122 -14.45 16.85 -8.20
CA LYS A 122 -14.99 18.21 -8.14
C LYS A 122 -14.67 18.96 -6.84
N TYR A 123 -14.31 18.24 -5.78
CA TYR A 123 -13.99 18.83 -4.49
C TYR A 123 -12.49 19.10 -4.31
N ILE A 124 -11.63 18.45 -5.11
CA ILE A 124 -10.18 18.53 -4.96
C ILE A 124 -9.63 19.74 -5.71
N GLN A 125 -8.93 20.58 -4.96
CA GLN A 125 -8.26 21.77 -5.50
C GLN A 125 -6.79 21.52 -5.81
N GLY A 126 -6.24 22.26 -6.80
CA GLY A 126 -4.84 22.19 -7.16
C GLY A 126 -4.41 20.79 -7.62
N LYS A 127 -5.19 20.14 -8.48
CA LYS A 127 -4.92 18.79 -8.99
C LYS A 127 -3.58 18.67 -9.71
N ASP A 128 -3.14 19.73 -10.40
CA ASP A 128 -1.87 19.75 -11.15
C ASP A 128 -0.63 19.74 -10.26
N ASP A 129 -0.79 20.06 -8.97
CA ASP A 129 0.28 19.99 -7.97
C ASP A 129 0.54 18.57 -7.45
N PHE A 130 -0.39 17.64 -7.63
CA PHE A 130 -0.15 16.24 -7.25
C PHE A 130 0.82 15.54 -8.20
N VAL A 131 1.59 14.61 -7.66
CA VAL A 131 2.42 13.72 -8.49
C VAL A 131 1.54 12.78 -9.31
N LYS A 132 2.02 12.40 -10.50
CA LYS A 132 1.23 11.63 -11.46
C LYS A 132 0.72 10.30 -10.88
N SER A 133 1.56 9.58 -10.14
CA SER A 133 1.19 8.30 -9.51
C SER A 133 -0.05 8.39 -8.62
N ILE A 134 -0.19 9.48 -7.88
CA ILE A 134 -1.35 9.73 -7.00
C ILE A 134 -2.63 9.89 -7.82
N MET A 135 -2.56 10.67 -8.90
CA MET A 135 -3.71 10.88 -9.79
C MET A 135 -4.12 9.60 -10.52
N ASP A 136 -3.12 8.85 -11.00
CA ASP A 136 -3.35 7.57 -11.70
C ASP A 136 -4.03 6.54 -10.77
N GLN A 137 -3.53 6.37 -9.56
CA GLN A 137 -4.06 5.41 -8.59
C GLN A 137 -5.48 5.77 -8.11
N GLY A 138 -5.79 7.06 -8.03
CA GLY A 138 -7.12 7.54 -7.61
C GLY A 138 -8.17 7.56 -8.72
N THR A 139 -7.79 7.27 -9.97
CA THR A 139 -8.65 7.42 -11.15
C THR A 139 -9.15 6.06 -11.64
N TYR A 140 -10.45 5.95 -11.84
CA TYR A 140 -11.11 4.83 -12.49
C TYR A 140 -12.14 5.34 -13.51
N ASN A 141 -12.16 4.77 -14.72
CA ASN A 141 -13.06 5.20 -15.80
C ASN A 141 -13.08 6.73 -16.01
N LYS A 142 -11.88 7.34 -16.07
CA LYS A 142 -11.66 8.79 -16.26
C LYS A 142 -12.23 9.69 -15.15
N LYS A 143 -12.62 9.15 -14.02
CA LYS A 143 -13.13 9.91 -12.86
C LYS A 143 -12.21 9.70 -11.66
N LEU A 144 -11.93 10.77 -10.92
CA LEU A 144 -11.17 10.71 -9.68
C LEU A 144 -12.09 10.28 -8.53
N TYR A 145 -11.86 9.08 -7.97
CA TYR A 145 -12.63 8.50 -6.87
C TYR A 145 -11.92 8.62 -5.52
N ALA A 146 -10.60 8.67 -5.56
CA ALA A 146 -9.79 8.78 -4.36
C ALA A 146 -8.60 9.71 -4.61
N ILE A 147 -7.98 10.22 -3.54
CA ILE A 147 -6.82 11.10 -3.62
C ILE A 147 -5.81 10.77 -2.55
N GLY A 148 -4.56 10.54 -2.94
CA GLY A 148 -3.48 10.16 -2.04
C GLY A 148 -3.05 11.27 -1.10
N TYR A 149 -2.76 10.87 0.15
CA TYR A 149 -2.20 11.74 1.18
C TYR A 149 -0.81 11.30 1.64
N SER A 150 -0.40 10.12 1.27
CA SER A 150 0.95 9.60 1.47
C SER A 150 1.38 8.76 0.27
N GLU A 151 2.65 8.85 -0.08
CA GLU A 151 3.26 8.03 -1.13
C GLU A 151 4.41 7.24 -0.50
N SER A 152 4.79 6.14 -1.13
CA SER A 152 5.91 5.34 -0.70
C SER A 152 6.66 4.75 -1.89
N SER A 153 7.85 4.22 -1.63
CA SER A 153 8.64 3.45 -2.59
C SER A 153 9.50 2.46 -1.84
N ILE A 154 10.04 1.48 -2.55
CA ILE A 154 10.99 0.49 -2.02
C ILE A 154 12.36 0.76 -2.62
N GLY A 155 13.41 0.48 -1.84
CA GLY A 155 14.80 0.52 -2.25
C GLY A 155 15.58 -0.64 -1.65
N PHE A 156 16.84 -0.72 -2.01
CA PHE A 156 17.77 -1.72 -1.50
C PHE A 156 18.67 -1.05 -0.47
N TYR A 157 18.33 -1.21 0.80
CA TYR A 157 19.16 -0.75 1.91
C TYR A 157 20.44 -1.60 1.95
N TYR A 158 21.57 -0.99 2.22
CA TYR A 158 22.83 -1.71 2.33
C TYR A 158 23.65 -1.25 3.55
N ASN A 159 24.34 -2.20 4.16
CA ASN A 159 25.27 -1.99 5.27
C ASN A 159 26.65 -1.63 4.72
N LYS A 160 27.07 -0.38 4.89
CA LYS A 160 28.35 0.13 4.35
C LYS A 160 29.55 -0.62 4.89
N LYS A 161 29.53 -1.04 6.16
CA LYS A 161 30.63 -1.81 6.78
C LYS A 161 30.75 -3.18 6.11
N MET A 162 29.64 -3.91 5.99
CA MET A 162 29.67 -5.24 5.36
C MET A 162 30.05 -5.19 3.88
N PHE A 163 29.65 -4.15 3.15
CA PHE A 163 30.07 -3.99 1.76
C PHE A 163 31.59 -3.80 1.65
N LYS A 164 32.17 -2.94 2.52
CA LYS A 164 33.61 -2.73 2.56
C LYS A 164 34.37 -4.02 2.92
N GLU A 165 33.89 -4.77 3.92
CA GLU A 165 34.48 -6.04 4.33
C GLU A 165 34.43 -7.10 3.22
N ALA A 166 33.33 -7.14 2.43
CA ALA A 166 33.22 -8.00 1.25
C ALA A 166 34.02 -7.51 0.02
N GLY A 167 34.79 -6.45 0.16
CA GLY A 167 35.64 -5.89 -0.90
C GLY A 167 34.88 -5.14 -2.00
N ILE A 168 33.68 -4.65 -1.71
CA ILE A 168 32.90 -3.85 -2.64
C ILE A 168 33.29 -2.38 -2.46
N LYS A 169 33.73 -1.74 -3.55
CA LYS A 169 34.18 -0.34 -3.55
C LYS A 169 33.02 0.61 -3.76
N ASP A 170 33.12 1.83 -3.25
CA ASP A 170 32.08 2.87 -3.46
C ASP A 170 31.85 3.17 -4.95
N SER A 171 32.88 3.03 -5.79
CA SER A 171 32.78 3.18 -7.25
C SER A 171 31.98 2.09 -7.95
N GLU A 172 31.75 0.96 -7.29
CA GLU A 172 30.91 -0.15 -7.79
C GLU A 172 29.42 0.05 -7.43
N LEU A 173 29.09 1.03 -6.55
CA LEU A 173 27.72 1.25 -6.11
C LEU A 173 26.86 1.84 -7.24
N PRO A 174 25.60 1.37 -7.39
CA PRO A 174 24.70 1.87 -8.40
C PRO A 174 24.12 3.23 -8.01
N THR A 175 23.68 3.96 -9.01
CA THR A 175 22.90 5.20 -8.86
C THR A 175 21.61 5.10 -9.64
N LEU A 176 20.66 6.03 -9.44
CA LEU A 176 19.42 6.08 -10.22
C LEU A 176 19.67 6.24 -11.73
N SER A 177 20.77 6.90 -12.12
CA SER A 177 21.16 7.06 -13.53
C SER A 177 22.02 5.92 -14.07
N LYS A 178 22.61 5.12 -13.18
CA LYS A 178 23.47 3.98 -13.53
C LYS A 178 23.19 2.81 -12.56
N PRO A 179 22.00 2.19 -12.64
CA PRO A 179 21.65 1.05 -11.79
C PRO A 179 22.49 -0.18 -12.15
N TRP A 180 22.63 -1.12 -11.22
CA TRP A 180 23.13 -2.43 -11.56
C TRP A 180 22.15 -3.14 -12.49
N ASN A 181 22.65 -3.91 -13.45
CA ASN A 181 21.80 -4.93 -14.05
C ASN A 181 21.76 -6.19 -13.16
N TRP A 182 20.86 -7.12 -13.46
CA TRP A 182 20.67 -8.35 -12.64
C TRP A 182 21.95 -9.18 -12.52
N ASN A 183 22.80 -9.21 -13.54
CA ASN A 183 24.06 -9.97 -13.48
C ASN A 183 25.06 -9.31 -12.52
N GLN A 184 25.16 -7.98 -12.54
CA GLN A 184 25.99 -7.23 -11.61
C GLN A 184 25.44 -7.39 -10.17
N PHE A 185 24.12 -7.30 -9.98
CA PHE A 185 23.49 -7.50 -8.68
C PHE A 185 23.79 -8.89 -8.12
N LYS A 186 23.62 -9.94 -8.92
CA LYS A 186 23.97 -11.33 -8.52
C LYS A 186 25.47 -11.46 -8.20
N ALA A 187 26.36 -10.80 -8.95
CA ALA A 187 27.81 -10.81 -8.68
C ALA A 187 28.14 -10.15 -7.33
N ILE A 188 27.49 -9.04 -6.99
CA ILE A 188 27.63 -8.40 -5.66
C ILE A 188 27.10 -9.34 -4.56
N CYS A 189 25.93 -9.94 -4.74
CA CYS A 189 25.39 -10.90 -3.79
C CYS A 189 26.34 -12.08 -3.57
N LYS A 190 26.94 -12.61 -4.65
CA LYS A 190 27.93 -13.68 -4.58
C LYS A 190 29.16 -13.28 -3.76
N LYS A 191 29.74 -12.08 -3.97
CA LYS A 191 30.85 -11.58 -3.15
C LYS A 191 30.49 -11.57 -1.66
N ILE A 192 29.30 -11.05 -1.32
CA ILE A 192 28.82 -10.94 0.06
C ILE A 192 28.60 -12.32 0.67
N THR A 193 27.85 -13.19 -0.01
CA THR A 193 27.55 -14.55 0.48
C THR A 193 28.83 -15.37 0.67
N ASN A 194 29.79 -15.28 -0.26
CA ASN A 194 31.08 -15.96 -0.13
C ASN A 194 31.91 -15.47 1.06
N HIS A 195 31.82 -14.18 1.39
CA HIS A 195 32.59 -13.59 2.49
C HIS A 195 31.96 -13.90 3.87
N PHE A 196 30.63 -13.78 3.99
CA PHE A 196 29.96 -13.91 5.28
C PHE A 196 29.35 -15.31 5.52
N HIS A 197 29.25 -16.15 4.50
CA HIS A 197 28.58 -17.46 4.54
C HIS A 197 27.10 -17.38 4.99
N GLU A 198 26.47 -16.27 4.71
CA GLU A 198 25.05 -15.97 4.97
C GLU A 198 24.42 -15.42 3.68
N PRO A 199 23.09 -15.45 3.52
CA PRO A 199 22.43 -14.78 2.42
C PRO A 199 22.81 -13.30 2.35
N ALA A 200 23.06 -12.77 1.15
CA ALA A 200 23.47 -11.39 0.96
C ALA A 200 22.36 -10.38 1.29
N ILE A 201 21.11 -10.79 1.03
CA ILE A 201 19.96 -9.87 1.09
C ILE A 201 18.72 -10.55 1.70
N ASN A 202 17.99 -9.79 2.51
CA ASN A 202 16.60 -10.09 2.83
C ASN A 202 15.68 -9.44 1.78
N MET A 203 14.93 -10.25 1.04
CA MET A 203 13.95 -9.80 0.03
C MET A 203 12.50 -9.97 0.52
N ASN A 204 12.27 -10.22 1.81
CA ASN A 204 10.94 -10.44 2.40
C ASN A 204 10.13 -11.55 1.70
N LEU A 205 10.78 -12.63 1.27
CA LEU A 205 10.10 -13.74 0.60
C LEU A 205 9.15 -14.54 1.50
N ASN A 206 9.17 -14.29 2.80
CA ASN A 206 8.21 -14.82 3.78
C ASN A 206 6.92 -13.98 3.87
N ASP A 207 6.86 -12.82 3.22
CA ASP A 207 5.66 -11.98 3.20
C ASP A 207 4.79 -12.35 2.00
N HIS A 208 3.62 -12.93 2.29
CA HIS A 208 2.66 -13.40 1.29
C HIS A 208 1.49 -12.44 1.12
N SER A 209 1.64 -11.22 1.59
CA SER A 209 0.63 -10.16 1.49
C SER A 209 0.76 -9.36 0.18
N GLU A 210 0.09 -8.23 0.14
CA GLU A 210 0.21 -7.17 -0.87
C GLU A 210 1.67 -6.78 -1.14
N MET A 211 2.55 -6.92 -0.14
CA MET A 211 3.97 -6.61 -0.27
C MET A 211 4.68 -7.43 -1.35
N ALA A 212 4.22 -8.65 -1.65
CA ALA A 212 4.81 -9.46 -2.70
C ALA A 212 4.69 -8.78 -4.08
N LEU A 213 3.49 -8.34 -4.47
CA LEU A 213 3.32 -7.62 -5.73
C LEU A 213 4.05 -6.27 -5.68
N TYR A 214 3.90 -5.51 -4.60
CA TYR A 214 4.52 -4.20 -4.44
C TYR A 214 6.05 -4.26 -4.57
N SER A 215 6.70 -5.29 -4.01
CA SER A 215 8.15 -5.43 -4.01
C SER A 215 8.72 -6.05 -5.29
N PHE A 216 8.01 -7.00 -5.90
CA PHE A 216 8.56 -7.80 -7.01
C PHE A 216 8.07 -7.39 -8.40
N ALA A 217 6.94 -6.69 -8.53
CA ALA A 217 6.49 -6.19 -9.83
C ALA A 217 7.49 -5.25 -10.53
N PRO A 218 8.32 -4.45 -9.85
CA PRO A 218 9.37 -3.67 -10.50
C PRO A 218 10.33 -4.50 -11.36
N PHE A 219 10.67 -5.72 -10.95
CA PHE A 219 11.49 -6.62 -11.77
C PHE A 219 10.77 -7.02 -13.07
N VAL A 220 9.45 -7.26 -12.97
CA VAL A 220 8.59 -7.55 -14.15
C VAL A 220 8.59 -6.37 -15.10
N TRP A 221 8.33 -5.17 -14.60
CA TRP A 221 8.26 -3.96 -15.42
C TRP A 221 9.63 -3.58 -16.01
N SER A 222 10.70 -3.77 -15.23
CA SER A 222 12.06 -3.59 -15.72
C SER A 222 12.40 -4.54 -16.86
N ALA A 223 11.90 -5.77 -16.84
CA ALA A 223 12.07 -6.72 -17.94
C ALA A 223 11.24 -6.41 -19.20
N GLY A 224 10.39 -5.39 -19.15
CA GLY A 224 9.40 -5.10 -20.20
C GLY A 224 8.17 -6.00 -20.16
N GLY A 225 7.98 -6.73 -19.05
CA GLY A 225 6.79 -7.54 -18.80
C GLY A 225 5.65 -6.75 -18.17
N SER A 226 4.53 -7.41 -17.98
CA SER A 226 3.34 -6.83 -17.34
C SER A 226 2.48 -7.93 -16.69
N ILE A 227 1.61 -7.53 -15.78
CA ILE A 227 0.66 -8.45 -15.12
C ILE A 227 -0.54 -8.69 -16.05
N THR A 228 -1.03 -7.63 -16.68
CA THR A 228 -2.15 -7.66 -17.63
C THR A 228 -1.83 -6.84 -18.86
N ASN A 229 -2.68 -6.93 -19.89
CA ASN A 229 -2.69 -5.95 -20.96
C ASN A 229 -3.07 -4.55 -20.41
N PRO A 230 -2.84 -3.46 -21.18
CA PRO A 230 -3.17 -2.09 -20.71
C PRO A 230 -4.65 -1.89 -20.36
N ALA A 231 -5.55 -2.63 -20.95
CA ALA A 231 -6.99 -2.57 -20.67
C ALA A 231 -7.39 -3.33 -19.40
N GLY A 232 -6.49 -4.09 -18.76
CA GLY A 232 -6.79 -4.89 -17.57
C GLY A 232 -7.71 -6.10 -17.83
N THR A 233 -7.79 -6.60 -19.07
CA THR A 233 -8.73 -7.66 -19.48
C THR A 233 -8.07 -8.98 -19.82
N LYS A 234 -6.75 -8.99 -20.02
CA LYS A 234 -5.98 -10.19 -20.40
C LYS A 234 -4.74 -10.33 -19.53
N ALA A 235 -4.55 -11.52 -18.95
CA ALA A 235 -3.34 -11.93 -18.26
C ALA A 235 -2.54 -12.96 -19.05
N VAL A 236 -3.22 -13.88 -19.74
CA VAL A 236 -2.55 -14.85 -20.62
C VAL A 236 -1.89 -14.11 -21.80
N GLY A 237 -0.60 -14.40 -22.01
CA GLY A 237 0.27 -13.71 -22.96
C GLY A 237 0.98 -12.47 -22.38
N TYR A 238 0.59 -12.02 -21.19
CA TYR A 238 1.19 -10.90 -20.45
C TYR A 238 1.90 -11.39 -19.18
N PHE A 239 1.15 -11.95 -18.24
CA PHE A 239 1.74 -12.47 -17.00
C PHE A 239 2.70 -13.64 -17.22
N ASN A 240 2.44 -14.47 -18.23
CA ASN A 240 3.30 -15.57 -18.63
C ASN A 240 4.18 -15.28 -19.85
N SER A 241 4.35 -14.00 -20.21
CA SER A 241 5.29 -13.61 -21.27
C SER A 241 6.73 -13.97 -20.88
N LYS A 242 7.61 -14.14 -21.86
CA LYS A 242 9.04 -14.41 -21.60
C LYS A 242 9.70 -13.33 -20.73
N GLN A 243 9.27 -12.08 -20.90
CA GLN A 243 9.75 -10.94 -20.12
C GLN A 243 9.35 -11.09 -18.65
N THR A 244 8.07 -11.31 -18.36
CA THR A 244 7.57 -11.50 -16.99
C THR A 244 8.19 -12.75 -16.37
N THR A 245 8.25 -13.87 -17.11
CA THR A 245 8.86 -15.12 -16.64
C THR A 245 10.33 -14.92 -16.27
N SER A 246 11.09 -14.09 -17.00
CA SER A 246 12.50 -13.81 -16.68
C SER A 246 12.68 -13.13 -15.32
N ALA A 247 11.73 -12.30 -14.88
CA ALA A 247 11.76 -11.69 -13.56
C ALA A 247 11.52 -12.72 -12.45
N PHE A 248 10.57 -13.63 -12.63
CA PHE A 248 10.33 -14.70 -11.67
C PHE A 248 11.47 -15.74 -11.67
N GLN A 249 12.13 -15.95 -12.81
CA GLN A 249 13.35 -16.75 -12.87
C GLN A 249 14.48 -16.14 -12.04
N LEU A 250 14.68 -14.80 -12.11
CA LEU A 250 15.63 -14.11 -11.25
C LEU A 250 15.33 -14.37 -9.76
N ILE A 251 14.05 -14.24 -9.35
CA ILE A 251 13.65 -14.46 -7.95
C ILE A 251 13.99 -15.91 -7.52
N GLN A 252 13.68 -16.89 -8.35
CA GLN A 252 14.04 -18.30 -8.10
C GLN A 252 15.56 -18.48 -8.00
N ASP A 253 16.31 -17.91 -8.94
CA ASP A 253 17.78 -17.99 -8.96
C ASP A 253 18.41 -17.41 -7.70
N MET A 254 17.89 -16.27 -7.19
CA MET A 254 18.38 -15.66 -5.96
C MET A 254 18.26 -16.60 -4.76
N VAL A 255 17.17 -17.38 -4.68
CA VAL A 255 17.00 -18.40 -3.63
C VAL A 255 17.89 -19.61 -3.88
N LYS A 256 17.93 -20.11 -5.12
CA LYS A 256 18.70 -21.28 -5.52
C LYS A 256 20.21 -21.08 -5.32
N ASP A 257 20.70 -19.89 -5.65
CA ASP A 257 22.11 -19.54 -5.51
C ASP A 257 22.48 -19.15 -4.05
N GLY A 258 21.51 -19.18 -3.11
CA GLY A 258 21.71 -18.86 -1.69
C GLY A 258 21.93 -17.38 -1.39
N TYR A 259 21.63 -16.49 -2.34
CA TYR A 259 21.80 -15.05 -2.15
C TYR A 259 20.69 -14.41 -1.31
N THR A 260 19.54 -15.04 -1.24
CA THR A 260 18.41 -14.69 -0.36
C THR A 260 17.81 -15.95 0.25
N THR A 261 16.87 -15.80 1.17
CA THR A 261 16.20 -16.91 1.84
C THR A 261 14.70 -16.68 1.95
N ILE A 262 13.94 -17.80 1.93
CA ILE A 262 12.50 -17.81 2.18
C ILE A 262 12.14 -17.72 3.68
N SER A 263 13.13 -17.85 4.56
CA SER A 263 12.95 -17.79 6.02
C SER A 263 13.99 -16.82 6.62
N PRO A 264 13.87 -15.52 6.35
CA PRO A 264 14.82 -14.55 6.85
C PRO A 264 14.79 -14.47 8.38
N LYS A 265 15.96 -14.24 8.98
CA LYS A 265 16.11 -13.94 10.40
C LYS A 265 15.43 -12.58 10.69
N ASP A 266 14.68 -12.53 11.78
CA ASP A 266 14.10 -11.27 12.25
C ASP A 266 15.21 -10.23 12.48
N LYS A 267 14.97 -9.00 12.02
CA LYS A 267 15.92 -7.88 12.10
C LYS A 267 17.33 -8.22 11.61
N GLY A 268 17.41 -9.12 10.59
CA GLY A 268 18.68 -9.63 10.12
C GLY A 268 19.58 -8.57 9.49
N PHE A 269 19.03 -7.56 8.82
CA PHE A 269 19.79 -6.44 8.29
C PHE A 269 20.27 -5.51 9.42
N GLU A 270 19.38 -5.14 10.33
CA GLU A 270 19.63 -4.22 11.42
C GLU A 270 20.69 -4.75 12.39
N THR A 271 20.74 -6.09 12.55
CA THR A 271 21.72 -6.79 13.41
C THR A 271 22.97 -7.25 12.66
N GLY A 272 23.10 -6.91 11.37
CA GLY A 272 24.29 -7.23 10.57
C GLY A 272 24.40 -8.72 10.16
N LYS A 273 23.29 -9.44 10.03
CA LYS A 273 23.26 -10.79 9.46
C LYS A 273 23.14 -10.77 7.94
N TYR A 274 22.45 -9.77 7.40
CA TYR A 274 22.34 -9.54 5.96
C TYR A 274 22.96 -8.20 5.59
N ALA A 275 23.71 -8.16 4.52
CA ALA A 275 24.34 -6.93 4.03
C ALA A 275 23.35 -6.01 3.31
N MET A 276 22.23 -6.56 2.83
CA MET A 276 21.18 -5.79 2.15
C MET A 276 19.78 -6.15 2.66
N PHE A 277 18.86 -5.20 2.47
CA PHE A 277 17.44 -5.36 2.79
C PHE A 277 16.57 -4.63 1.75
N MET A 278 15.69 -5.35 1.07
CA MET A 278 14.72 -4.79 0.16
C MET A 278 13.46 -4.40 0.95
N THR A 279 13.33 -3.12 1.25
CA THR A 279 12.21 -2.60 2.05
C THR A 279 11.88 -1.16 1.69
N GLY A 280 10.81 -0.62 2.26
CA GLY A 280 10.28 0.69 1.91
C GLY A 280 10.90 1.86 2.66
N VAL A 281 10.47 3.06 2.27
CA VAL A 281 10.89 4.34 2.87
C VAL A 281 10.66 4.41 4.37
N TRP A 282 9.67 3.68 4.91
CA TRP A 282 9.38 3.62 6.35
C TRP A 282 10.54 3.11 7.20
N GLU A 283 11.45 2.32 6.61
CA GLU A 283 12.64 1.82 7.31
C GLU A 283 13.65 2.93 7.65
N VAL A 284 13.63 4.04 6.91
CA VAL A 284 14.52 5.19 7.17
C VAL A 284 14.43 5.66 8.63
N GLN A 285 13.20 5.86 9.12
CA GLN A 285 12.99 6.33 10.50
C GLN A 285 13.37 5.26 11.53
N THR A 286 13.07 4.00 11.27
CA THR A 286 13.46 2.87 12.13
C THR A 286 14.96 2.83 12.32
N LEU A 287 15.71 2.87 11.23
CA LEU A 287 17.18 2.81 11.26
C LEU A 287 17.77 4.06 11.93
N GLN A 288 17.24 5.24 11.66
CA GLN A 288 17.72 6.49 12.26
C GLN A 288 17.49 6.55 13.77
N ASN A 289 16.39 6.03 14.26
CA ASN A 289 16.00 6.15 15.66
C ASN A 289 16.49 4.99 16.53
N GLN A 290 16.45 3.76 16.02
CA GLN A 290 16.70 2.56 16.81
C GLN A 290 18.08 1.94 16.55
N TYR A 291 18.68 2.16 15.36
CA TYR A 291 19.94 1.53 14.94
C TYR A 291 20.99 2.57 14.56
N LYS A 292 21.20 3.55 15.45
CA LYS A 292 22.06 4.74 15.21
C LYS A 292 23.52 4.41 14.87
N ASN A 293 24.00 3.24 15.30
CA ASN A 293 25.38 2.78 15.02
C ASN A 293 25.53 2.10 13.67
N LEU A 294 24.42 1.69 13.03
CA LEU A 294 24.43 1.09 11.71
C LEU A 294 24.75 2.16 10.67
N LYS A 295 25.81 1.96 9.89
CA LYS A 295 26.16 2.81 8.75
C LYS A 295 25.55 2.20 7.48
N TRP A 296 24.53 2.86 6.96
CA TRP A 296 23.72 2.35 5.85
C TRP A 296 23.50 3.39 4.74
N GLY A 297 23.00 2.96 3.64
CA GLY A 297 22.52 3.77 2.52
C GLY A 297 21.42 3.04 1.78
N VAL A 298 20.90 3.64 0.70
CA VAL A 298 19.86 3.08 -0.15
C VAL A 298 20.31 3.07 -1.60
N LEU A 299 20.06 1.98 -2.29
CA LEU A 299 20.40 1.74 -3.68
C LEU A 299 19.14 1.56 -4.51
N PRO A 300 19.15 1.86 -5.83
CA PRO A 300 18.02 1.64 -6.73
C PRO A 300 17.79 0.16 -7.01
N TYR A 301 16.63 -0.13 -7.58
CA TYR A 301 16.33 -1.46 -8.12
C TYR A 301 17.34 -1.85 -9.20
N PRO A 302 17.80 -3.11 -9.18
CA PRO A 302 18.60 -3.64 -10.28
C PRO A 302 17.70 -3.86 -11.51
N VAL A 303 18.24 -3.58 -12.69
CA VAL A 303 17.50 -3.59 -13.94
C VAL A 303 17.70 -4.87 -14.75
N SER A 304 16.74 -5.20 -15.58
CA SER A 304 16.91 -6.27 -16.56
C SER A 304 18.03 -5.92 -17.54
N PRO A 305 19.00 -6.84 -17.79
CA PRO A 305 20.09 -6.60 -18.73
C PRO A 305 19.60 -6.44 -20.18
N LYS A 306 18.35 -6.79 -20.48
CA LYS A 306 17.77 -6.64 -21.82
C LYS A 306 17.25 -5.25 -22.10
N THR A 307 16.75 -4.56 -21.09
CA THR A 307 16.11 -3.24 -21.26
C THR A 307 16.91 -2.11 -20.65
N ASN A 308 17.72 -2.40 -19.63
CA ASN A 308 18.41 -1.43 -18.76
C ASN A 308 17.49 -0.36 -18.18
N LYS A 309 16.20 -0.66 -18.07
CA LYS A 309 15.18 0.26 -17.57
C LYS A 309 15.01 0.11 -16.07
N GLU A 310 15.35 1.15 -15.30
CA GLU A 310 15.05 1.20 -13.88
C GLU A 310 13.56 1.49 -13.68
N VAL A 311 12.94 0.72 -12.80
CA VAL A 311 11.55 0.90 -12.36
C VAL A 311 11.49 0.64 -10.87
N SER A 312 10.88 1.53 -10.13
CA SER A 312 10.61 1.38 -8.70
C SER A 312 9.11 1.40 -8.43
N PRO A 313 8.64 0.76 -7.36
CA PRO A 313 7.21 0.79 -7.06
C PRO A 313 6.82 2.11 -6.44
N THR A 314 5.58 2.54 -6.70
CA THR A 314 4.92 3.57 -5.91
C THR A 314 3.68 2.99 -5.26
N GLY A 315 3.35 3.46 -4.08
CA GLY A 315 2.17 3.01 -3.37
C GLY A 315 1.61 4.09 -2.48
N SER A 316 0.30 4.35 -2.59
CA SER A 316 -0.34 5.42 -1.85
C SER A 316 -1.50 4.93 -1.01
N TRP A 317 -1.61 5.53 0.17
CA TRP A 317 -2.87 5.56 0.91
C TRP A 317 -3.65 6.78 0.51
N GLN A 318 -4.97 6.59 0.32
CA GLN A 318 -5.84 7.60 -0.26
C GLN A 318 -7.07 7.81 0.59
N TYR A 319 -7.62 9.03 0.54
CA TYR A 319 -8.94 9.36 1.05
C TYR A 319 -9.97 9.23 -0.05
N ALA A 320 -11.11 8.62 0.26
CA ALA A 320 -12.25 8.50 -0.64
C ALA A 320 -13.55 8.89 0.05
N MET A 321 -14.49 9.38 -0.74
CA MET A 321 -15.87 9.62 -0.30
C MET A 321 -16.66 8.33 -0.49
N SER A 322 -17.27 7.86 0.58
CA SER A 322 -18.16 6.71 0.53
C SER A 322 -19.43 7.04 -0.29
N SER A 323 -20.00 6.01 -0.92
CA SER A 323 -21.29 6.15 -1.60
C SER A 323 -22.43 6.49 -0.65
N ALA A 324 -22.30 6.15 0.65
CA ALA A 324 -23.29 6.43 1.70
C ALA A 324 -23.13 7.83 2.34
N ALA A 325 -22.19 8.66 1.87
CA ALA A 325 -21.96 9.99 2.44
C ALA A 325 -23.23 10.85 2.42
N LYS A 326 -23.72 11.21 3.60
CA LYS A 326 -24.96 11.99 3.80
C LYS A 326 -24.81 13.43 3.35
N ASN A 327 -23.67 14.06 3.69
CA ASN A 327 -23.34 15.41 3.23
C ASN A 327 -22.06 15.39 2.38
N LYS A 328 -22.24 15.29 1.07
CA LYS A 328 -21.13 15.21 0.09
C LYS A 328 -20.27 16.48 0.07
N LYS A 329 -20.86 17.65 0.36
CA LYS A 329 -20.12 18.92 0.44
C LYS A 329 -19.19 18.92 1.66
N ALA A 330 -19.68 18.47 2.82
CA ALA A 330 -18.88 18.39 4.03
C ALA A 330 -17.77 17.32 3.91
N ALA A 331 -18.11 16.13 3.39
CA ALA A 331 -17.12 15.06 3.13
C ALA A 331 -16.04 15.52 2.13
N GLY A 332 -16.45 16.17 1.04
CA GLY A 332 -15.53 16.74 0.05
C GLY A 332 -14.63 17.83 0.62
N ALA A 333 -15.17 18.71 1.46
CA ALA A 333 -14.41 19.75 2.16
C ALA A 333 -13.36 19.15 3.10
N LEU A 334 -13.72 18.07 3.85
CA LEU A 334 -12.78 17.35 4.70
C LEU A 334 -11.65 16.73 3.87
N ILE A 335 -11.96 15.98 2.82
CA ILE A 335 -10.95 15.35 1.97
C ILE A 335 -10.02 16.41 1.37
N ASN A 336 -10.57 17.50 0.82
CA ASN A 336 -9.77 18.58 0.24
C ASN A 336 -8.85 19.25 1.27
N TYR A 337 -9.32 19.44 2.51
CA TYR A 337 -8.48 19.96 3.60
C TYR A 337 -7.35 19.01 3.95
N LEU A 338 -7.64 17.71 4.11
CA LEU A 338 -6.67 16.69 4.50
C LEU A 338 -5.54 16.48 3.47
N VAL A 339 -5.80 16.82 2.19
CA VAL A 339 -4.78 16.81 1.13
C VAL A 339 -4.29 18.22 0.74
N SER A 340 -4.60 19.22 1.53
CA SER A 340 -4.02 20.58 1.36
C SER A 340 -2.53 20.57 1.72
N LYS A 341 -1.78 21.53 1.15
CA LYS A 341 -0.36 21.69 1.50
C LYS A 341 -0.14 21.77 3.01
N LYS A 342 -1.00 22.52 3.74
CA LYS A 342 -0.93 22.69 5.19
C LYS A 342 -1.05 21.34 5.93
N ALA A 343 -2.07 20.55 5.61
CA ALA A 343 -2.30 19.25 6.24
C ALA A 343 -1.18 18.25 5.92
N LEU A 344 -0.72 18.23 4.66
CA LEU A 344 0.39 17.38 4.24
C LEU A 344 1.71 17.75 4.92
N MET A 345 2.01 19.05 5.09
CA MET A 345 3.18 19.47 5.86
C MET A 345 3.07 19.09 7.35
N THR A 346 1.86 18.99 7.90
CA THR A 346 1.63 18.46 9.24
C THR A 346 1.91 16.95 9.28
N ASN A 347 1.48 16.19 8.27
CA ASN A 347 1.81 14.78 8.14
C ASN A 347 3.33 14.56 8.14
N GLU A 348 4.05 15.26 7.26
CA GLU A 348 5.51 15.14 7.16
C GLU A 348 6.23 15.44 8.49
N ARG A 349 5.78 16.45 9.21
CA ARG A 349 6.37 16.82 10.51
C ARG A 349 6.13 15.76 11.59
N ILE A 350 4.96 15.13 11.62
CA ILE A 350 4.59 14.16 12.66
C ILE A 350 5.04 12.75 12.29
N MET A 351 4.87 12.36 11.03
CA MET A 351 5.25 11.04 10.53
C MET A 351 6.76 10.93 10.30
N GLY A 352 7.43 12.06 10.13
CA GLY A 352 8.86 12.08 9.85
C GLY A 352 9.21 11.43 8.51
N ASN A 353 10.33 10.70 8.48
CA ASN A 353 10.89 10.08 7.28
C ASN A 353 10.25 8.71 6.95
N THR A 354 8.93 8.59 7.02
CA THR A 354 8.22 7.31 6.79
C THR A 354 7.41 7.29 5.51
N VAL A 355 7.15 8.46 4.92
CA VAL A 355 6.32 8.62 3.72
C VAL A 355 6.94 9.61 2.76
N LEU A 356 6.47 9.60 1.51
CA LEU A 356 6.89 10.53 0.47
C LEU A 356 5.78 11.54 0.19
N PRO A 357 6.15 12.79 -0.17
CA PRO A 357 5.18 13.84 -0.44
C PRO A 357 4.37 13.55 -1.72
N VAL A 358 3.07 13.79 -1.64
CA VAL A 358 2.12 13.58 -2.74
C VAL A 358 1.92 14.83 -3.61
N ARG A 359 2.33 16.01 -3.13
CA ARG A 359 2.30 17.28 -3.86
C ARG A 359 3.72 17.74 -4.21
N LYS A 360 3.89 18.24 -5.44
CA LYS A 360 5.15 18.82 -5.93
C LYS A 360 5.61 20.01 -5.08
N SER A 361 4.66 20.85 -4.65
CA SER A 361 4.95 21.99 -3.77
C SER A 361 5.42 21.59 -2.37
N VAL A 362 4.92 20.46 -1.83
CA VAL A 362 5.39 19.89 -0.56
C VAL A 362 6.79 19.31 -0.74
N ALA A 363 7.02 18.52 -1.80
CA ALA A 363 8.34 17.96 -2.11
C ALA A 363 9.41 19.06 -2.24
N LYS A 364 9.10 20.16 -2.95
CA LYS A 364 10.00 21.30 -3.10
C LYS A 364 10.44 21.90 -1.77
N GLU A 365 9.51 21.98 -0.80
CA GLU A 365 9.80 22.50 0.53
C GLU A 365 10.58 21.54 1.42
N LEU A 366 10.35 20.23 1.26
CA LEU A 366 10.97 19.18 2.09
C LEU A 366 12.39 18.82 1.66
N VAL A 367 12.64 18.71 0.35
CA VAL A 367 13.94 18.23 -0.18
C VAL A 367 15.16 18.91 0.43
N PRO A 368 15.19 20.25 0.65
CA PRO A 368 16.33 20.88 1.33
C PRO A 368 16.54 20.46 2.78
N LYS A 369 15.48 19.98 3.45
CA LYS A 369 15.44 19.73 4.90
C LYS A 369 15.64 18.26 5.27
N VAL A 370 15.58 17.33 4.32
CA VAL A 370 15.64 15.89 4.58
C VAL A 370 17.03 15.31 4.27
N GLY A 371 17.33 14.17 4.90
CA GLY A 371 18.59 13.46 4.72
C GLY A 371 18.73 12.75 3.37
N PRO A 372 19.92 12.18 3.08
CA PRO A 372 20.24 11.58 1.79
C PRO A 372 19.27 10.47 1.34
N ALA A 373 18.85 9.60 2.25
CA ALA A 373 17.93 8.51 1.95
C ALA A 373 16.55 9.03 1.49
N MET A 374 15.99 10.03 2.17
CA MET A 374 14.73 10.65 1.75
C MET A 374 14.86 11.37 0.42
N LYS A 375 15.98 12.08 0.18
CA LYS A 375 16.28 12.71 -1.13
C LYS A 375 16.32 11.66 -2.25
N PHE A 376 16.92 10.51 -1.96
CA PHE A 376 16.97 9.39 -2.89
C PHE A 376 15.54 8.90 -3.22
N PHE A 377 14.71 8.58 -2.21
CA PHE A 377 13.36 8.09 -2.43
C PHE A 377 12.45 9.09 -3.13
N ILE A 378 12.51 10.37 -2.76
CA ILE A 378 11.74 11.43 -3.45
C ILE A 378 12.13 11.48 -4.93
N LYS A 379 13.42 11.47 -5.25
CA LYS A 379 13.89 11.46 -6.63
C LYS A 379 13.52 10.20 -7.37
N GLN A 380 13.69 9.03 -6.75
CA GLN A 380 13.28 7.73 -7.31
C GLN A 380 11.80 7.73 -7.68
N ASN A 381 10.94 8.15 -6.76
CA ASN A 381 9.49 8.20 -6.99
C ASN A 381 9.13 9.12 -8.18
N GLN A 382 9.84 10.25 -8.32
CA GLN A 382 9.59 11.21 -9.39
C GLN A 382 10.10 10.76 -10.76
N THR A 383 11.16 9.94 -10.81
CA THR A 383 11.85 9.57 -12.06
C THR A 383 11.52 8.18 -12.56
N THR A 384 11.37 7.22 -11.68
CA THR A 384 11.24 5.79 -12.02
C THR A 384 10.01 5.12 -11.38
N GLY A 385 9.27 5.88 -10.59
CA GLY A 385 8.09 5.39 -9.88
C GLY A 385 7.01 4.86 -10.82
N HIS A 386 6.57 3.63 -10.58
CA HIS A 386 5.51 2.95 -11.33
C HIS A 386 4.44 2.45 -10.37
N ALA A 387 3.21 2.90 -10.57
CA ALA A 387 2.08 2.50 -9.75
C ALA A 387 1.66 1.05 -10.03
N ARG A 388 1.15 0.39 -9.00
CA ARG A 388 0.48 -0.91 -9.15
C ARG A 388 -0.77 -0.75 -10.04
N PRO A 389 -1.17 -1.76 -10.81
CA PRO A 389 -2.31 -1.65 -11.71
C PRO A 389 -3.61 -1.41 -10.94
N VAL A 390 -4.46 -0.51 -11.44
CA VAL A 390 -5.79 -0.21 -10.87
C VAL A 390 -6.81 -1.08 -11.62
N LEU A 391 -7.15 -2.23 -11.02
CA LEU A 391 -8.02 -3.25 -11.62
C LEU A 391 -9.23 -3.50 -10.72
N VAL A 392 -10.38 -3.82 -11.32
CA VAL A 392 -11.61 -4.20 -10.58
C VAL A 392 -11.34 -5.43 -9.69
N ASN A 393 -10.62 -6.41 -10.21
CA ASN A 393 -10.29 -7.64 -9.49
C ASN A 393 -8.86 -7.61 -8.89
N TYR A 394 -8.36 -6.43 -8.53
CA TYR A 394 -7.02 -6.26 -7.98
C TYR A 394 -6.73 -7.15 -6.76
N PRO A 395 -7.64 -7.32 -5.77
CA PRO A 395 -7.38 -8.19 -4.62
C PRO A 395 -7.06 -9.64 -4.99
N GLN A 396 -7.71 -10.16 -6.03
CA GLN A 396 -7.44 -11.52 -6.53
C GLN A 396 -6.14 -11.59 -7.33
N VAL A 397 -5.85 -10.56 -8.09
CA VAL A 397 -4.62 -10.45 -8.89
C VAL A 397 -3.39 -10.37 -8.00
N THR A 398 -3.40 -9.50 -6.98
CA THR A 398 -2.28 -9.36 -6.06
C THR A 398 -2.03 -10.65 -5.25
N ARG A 399 -3.10 -11.32 -4.82
CA ARG A 399 -2.99 -12.62 -4.14
C ARG A 399 -2.35 -13.68 -5.05
N THR A 400 -2.82 -13.79 -6.30
CA THR A 400 -2.25 -14.75 -7.26
C THR A 400 -0.79 -14.43 -7.55
N PHE A 401 -0.41 -13.15 -7.59
CA PHE A 401 1.00 -12.75 -7.74
C PHE A 401 1.84 -13.23 -6.53
N ALA A 402 1.36 -13.04 -5.30
CA ALA A 402 2.03 -13.53 -4.10
C ALA A 402 2.17 -15.05 -4.10
N ASP A 403 1.10 -15.78 -4.45
CA ASP A 403 1.13 -17.23 -4.62
C ASP A 403 2.16 -17.67 -5.69
N THR A 404 2.31 -16.87 -6.77
CA THR A 404 3.30 -17.16 -7.82
C THR A 404 4.73 -17.02 -7.31
N VAL A 405 5.03 -15.95 -6.54
CA VAL A 405 6.34 -15.79 -5.90
C VAL A 405 6.66 -16.99 -5.02
N GLN A 406 5.70 -17.43 -4.21
CA GLN A 406 5.87 -18.63 -3.38
C GLN A 406 6.09 -19.88 -4.24
N ASN A 407 5.25 -20.09 -5.26
CA ASN A 407 5.30 -21.25 -6.11
C ASN A 407 6.63 -21.40 -6.85
N VAL A 408 7.33 -20.33 -7.18
CA VAL A 408 8.66 -20.41 -7.81
C VAL A 408 9.79 -20.53 -6.81
N THR A 409 9.61 -20.15 -5.54
CA THR A 409 10.70 -20.05 -4.55
C THR A 409 10.67 -21.12 -3.46
N LEU A 410 9.47 -21.61 -3.06
CA LEU A 410 9.31 -22.52 -1.92
C LEU A 410 9.61 -24.00 -2.25
N TYR A 411 9.95 -24.33 -3.47
CA TYR A 411 10.05 -25.72 -3.88
C TYR A 411 11.44 -26.28 -3.73
N LYS A 412 11.54 -27.38 -3.00
CA LYS A 412 12.73 -28.24 -2.90
C LYS A 412 13.19 -28.81 -4.25
N LYS A 413 12.33 -28.78 -5.28
CA LYS A 413 12.56 -29.38 -6.61
C LYS A 413 12.78 -28.39 -7.73
N ASN A 414 13.00 -27.10 -7.47
CA ASN A 414 13.20 -26.07 -8.49
C ASN A 414 12.17 -26.16 -9.64
N PRO A 415 10.91 -25.79 -9.45
CA PRO A 415 9.87 -25.94 -10.46
C PRO A 415 10.24 -25.16 -11.73
N ASN A 416 9.77 -25.65 -12.89
CA ASN A 416 9.89 -24.92 -14.13
C ASN A 416 9.07 -23.63 -14.02
N VAL A 417 9.76 -22.49 -14.02
CA VAL A 417 9.14 -21.17 -13.80
C VAL A 417 8.12 -20.87 -14.89
N GLN A 418 8.41 -21.15 -16.17
CA GLN A 418 7.44 -20.89 -17.26
C GLN A 418 6.14 -21.68 -17.05
N LYS A 419 6.22 -22.93 -16.64
CA LYS A 419 5.01 -23.74 -16.35
C LYS A 419 4.18 -23.13 -15.22
N VAL A 420 4.83 -22.68 -14.13
CA VAL A 420 4.13 -21.98 -13.04
C VAL A 420 3.47 -20.70 -13.57
N MET A 421 4.19 -19.92 -14.36
CA MET A 421 3.63 -18.68 -14.95
C MET A 421 2.43 -18.95 -15.85
N ASP A 422 2.47 -20.01 -16.67
CA ASP A 422 1.36 -20.41 -17.55
C ASP A 422 0.11 -20.81 -16.76
N GLU A 423 0.29 -21.50 -15.64
CA GLU A 423 -0.80 -21.89 -14.75
C GLU A 423 -1.39 -20.65 -14.05
N GLN A 424 -0.56 -19.78 -13.47
CA GLN A 424 -0.99 -18.62 -12.73
C GLN A 424 -1.60 -17.53 -13.63
N ALA A 425 -1.12 -17.37 -14.85
CA ALA A 425 -1.73 -16.47 -15.84
C ALA A 425 -3.18 -16.87 -16.14
N LYS A 426 -3.48 -18.16 -16.22
CA LYS A 426 -4.86 -18.67 -16.38
C LYS A 426 -5.72 -18.39 -15.15
N VAL A 427 -5.15 -18.46 -13.94
CA VAL A 427 -5.86 -18.11 -12.70
C VAL A 427 -6.24 -16.63 -12.70
N ILE A 428 -5.30 -15.73 -12.99
CA ILE A 428 -5.58 -14.29 -13.11
C ILE A 428 -6.63 -14.04 -14.19
N GLN A 429 -6.48 -14.69 -15.37
CA GLN A 429 -7.41 -14.53 -16.49
C GLN A 429 -8.87 -14.83 -16.10
N LYS A 430 -9.11 -15.86 -15.29
CA LYS A 430 -10.45 -16.21 -14.79
C LYS A 430 -11.05 -15.09 -13.92
N TYR A 431 -10.23 -14.38 -13.15
CA TYR A 431 -10.70 -13.24 -12.36
C TYR A 431 -11.03 -12.02 -13.23
N LEU A 432 -10.23 -11.77 -14.29
CA LEU A 432 -10.45 -10.63 -15.17
C LEU A 432 -11.70 -10.77 -16.07
N GLN A 433 -12.26 -11.97 -16.19
CA GLN A 433 -13.45 -12.27 -17.00
C GLN A 433 -14.77 -12.22 -16.21
N LYS A 434 -14.70 -12.07 -14.91
CA LYS A 434 -15.84 -11.92 -14.00
C LYS A 434 -16.17 -10.44 -13.77
#